data_b9f457f50dd66d74f365f6eeb09ab24c
#
_entry.id   b9f457f50dd66d74f365f6eeb09ab24c
#
_cell.length_a   1.000
_cell.length_b   1.000
_cell.length_c   1.000
_cell.angle_alpha   90.00
_cell.angle_beta   90.00
_cell.angle_gamma   90.00
#
_symmetry.space_group_name_H-M   'P 1'
#
loop_
_entity.id
_entity.type
_entity.pdbx_description
1 polymer ?
#
loop_
_entity_poly.entity_id
_entity_poly.type
_entity_poly.pdbx_seq_one_letter_code
_entity_poly.pdbx_strand_id
1 'polypeptide(L)'
;MKIRNIDLGPRPVLLAPMEDVTDIGFRLLCRSLGASMVYSEFVASDALVRMVGKSLDKLRVSPDERPVAIQIYGKDPIAMRDAAQIVVEKAHPDVLDLNFGCPVKRVAGKGAGAGLLQNIPLLLDITRHVVDAVSVPVTAKTRLGWDSEHLVITSLAEQLQDCGIEALTIHGRTRAQMYQGQADHSLIGEVRRNPRIHIPIIANGDIADGKTAQQLFDDLGVDAVMVGRATFGCPWIFKEIRDHLDGTSLDVSQAISTDAAPLSDAWKLAVLKQ
;
A
#
# COMPACT_ATOMS: atom_id res chain seq x y z
N MET A 1 1.70 -11.86 -9.08
CA MET A 1 2.12 -11.75 -7.68
C MET A 1 1.09 -12.44 -6.79
N LYS A 2 1.53 -13.14 -5.75
CA LYS A 2 0.62 -13.80 -4.79
C LYS A 2 0.96 -13.38 -3.37
N ILE A 3 -0.06 -13.21 -2.55
CA ILE A 3 0.04 -13.09 -1.09
C ILE A 3 -0.69 -14.30 -0.54
N ARG A 4 0.02 -15.32 -0.06
CA ARG A 4 -0.52 -16.65 0.30
C ARG A 4 -1.36 -17.25 -0.85
N ASN A 5 -2.68 -17.36 -0.67
CA ASN A 5 -3.63 -17.88 -1.67
C ASN A 5 -4.31 -16.79 -2.52
N ILE A 6 -4.01 -15.51 -2.27
CA ILE A 6 -4.59 -14.37 -2.99
C ILE A 6 -3.75 -14.11 -4.23
N ASP A 7 -4.28 -14.40 -5.40
CA ASP A 7 -3.61 -14.13 -6.68
C ASP A 7 -4.03 -12.77 -7.23
N LEU A 8 -3.07 -11.84 -7.32
CA LEU A 8 -3.28 -10.49 -7.84
C LEU A 8 -2.96 -10.36 -9.33
N GLY A 9 -2.62 -11.47 -9.99
CA GLY A 9 -2.25 -11.50 -11.40
C GLY A 9 -0.82 -10.98 -11.68
N PRO A 10 -0.47 -10.82 -12.96
CA PRO A 10 0.80 -10.25 -13.38
C PRO A 10 0.81 -8.72 -13.17
N ARG A 11 1.99 -8.17 -12.81
CA ARG A 11 2.23 -6.72 -12.67
C ARG A 11 1.10 -5.98 -11.93
N PRO A 12 0.70 -6.39 -10.71
CA PRO A 12 -0.46 -5.80 -10.03
C PRO A 12 -0.22 -4.35 -9.65
N VAL A 13 -1.29 -3.55 -9.74
CA VAL A 13 -1.33 -2.13 -9.39
C VAL A 13 -2.28 -1.95 -8.22
N LEU A 14 -1.78 -1.49 -7.07
CA LEU A 14 -2.50 -1.45 -5.81
C LEU A 14 -2.86 -0.01 -5.43
N LEU A 15 -4.02 0.18 -4.77
CA LEU A 15 -4.39 1.47 -4.16
C LEU A 15 -3.73 1.62 -2.80
N ALA A 16 -2.98 2.72 -2.58
CA ALA A 16 -2.34 2.99 -1.30
C ALA A 16 -3.36 3.38 -0.20
N PRO A 17 -3.11 3.01 1.07
CA PRO A 17 -3.88 3.51 2.20
C PRO A 17 -3.68 5.03 2.39
N MET A 18 -4.77 5.79 2.41
CA MET A 18 -4.73 7.25 2.55
C MET A 18 -5.87 7.72 3.46
N GLU A 19 -5.53 8.41 4.56
CA GLU A 19 -6.48 8.98 5.51
C GLU A 19 -7.38 10.01 4.84
N ASP A 20 -8.66 10.00 5.17
CA ASP A 20 -9.70 10.85 4.62
C ASP A 20 -9.91 10.71 3.09
N VAL A 21 -9.38 9.64 2.47
CA VAL A 21 -9.48 9.40 1.01
C VAL A 21 -9.95 7.98 0.70
N THR A 22 -9.31 6.96 1.26
CA THR A 22 -9.60 5.56 0.89
C THR A 22 -10.74 4.98 1.73
N ASP A 23 -11.85 5.72 1.79
CA ASP A 23 -13.12 5.20 2.28
C ASP A 23 -13.67 4.09 1.36
N ILE A 24 -14.75 3.44 1.77
CA ILE A 24 -15.32 2.32 1.02
C ILE A 24 -15.77 2.73 -0.39
N GLY A 25 -16.31 3.95 -0.57
CA GLY A 25 -16.77 4.44 -1.86
C GLY A 25 -15.61 4.61 -2.85
N PHE A 26 -14.53 5.25 -2.40
CA PHE A 26 -13.34 5.44 -3.23
C PHE A 26 -12.62 4.12 -3.53
N ARG A 27 -12.57 3.18 -2.58
CA ARG A 27 -11.99 1.85 -2.81
C ARG A 27 -12.77 1.08 -3.87
N LEU A 28 -14.11 1.06 -3.78
CA LEU A 28 -14.99 0.44 -4.79
C LEU A 28 -14.76 1.04 -6.18
N LEU A 29 -14.68 2.37 -6.27
CA LEU A 29 -14.40 3.06 -7.53
C LEU A 29 -13.03 2.66 -8.10
N CYS A 30 -11.96 2.74 -7.31
CA CYS A 30 -10.63 2.34 -7.76
C CYS A 30 -10.58 0.86 -8.17
N ARG A 31 -11.30 -0.02 -7.45
CA ARG A 31 -11.39 -1.44 -7.76
C ARG A 31 -12.08 -1.68 -9.11
N SER A 32 -13.20 -1.01 -9.36
CA SER A 32 -13.92 -1.09 -10.64
C SER A 32 -13.10 -0.56 -11.82
N LEU A 33 -12.13 0.32 -11.57
CA LEU A 33 -11.23 0.91 -12.56
C LEU A 33 -9.89 0.15 -12.72
N GLY A 34 -9.76 -1.04 -12.12
CA GLY A 34 -8.62 -1.94 -12.37
C GLY A 34 -7.56 -1.98 -11.28
N ALA A 35 -7.78 -1.38 -10.11
CA ALA A 35 -6.91 -1.64 -8.97
C ALA A 35 -6.93 -3.14 -8.62
N SER A 36 -5.76 -3.79 -8.56
CA SER A 36 -5.66 -5.23 -8.29
C SER A 36 -6.02 -5.58 -6.86
N MET A 37 -5.78 -4.66 -5.92
CA MET A 37 -6.11 -4.76 -4.51
C MET A 37 -6.22 -3.34 -3.95
N VAL A 38 -7.09 -3.15 -2.96
CA VAL A 38 -7.31 -1.86 -2.32
C VAL A 38 -7.00 -1.93 -0.83
N TYR A 39 -6.65 -0.79 -0.25
CA TYR A 39 -6.32 -0.64 1.17
C TYR A 39 -7.27 0.37 1.82
N SER A 40 -7.70 0.08 3.05
CA SER A 40 -8.50 1.03 3.82
C SER A 40 -7.68 2.26 4.25
N GLU A 41 -8.35 3.28 4.76
CA GLU A 41 -7.69 4.23 5.64
C GLU A 41 -7.06 3.50 6.83
N PHE A 42 -5.96 4.04 7.40
CA PHE A 42 -5.34 3.40 8.56
C PHE A 42 -6.11 3.68 9.85
N VAL A 43 -6.28 2.66 10.69
CA VAL A 43 -7.07 2.72 11.93
C VAL A 43 -6.16 2.59 13.14
N ALA A 44 -6.36 3.45 14.15
CA ALA A 44 -5.58 3.41 15.37
C ALA A 44 -5.94 2.18 16.22
N SER A 45 -4.95 1.41 16.64
CA SER A 45 -5.15 0.24 17.51
C SER A 45 -5.82 0.61 18.84
N ASP A 46 -5.36 1.67 19.50
CA ASP A 46 -5.97 2.15 20.74
C ASP A 46 -7.46 2.50 20.61
N ALA A 47 -7.86 3.03 19.45
CA ALA A 47 -9.25 3.37 19.20
C ALA A 47 -10.12 2.12 18.93
N LEU A 48 -9.56 1.11 18.25
CA LEU A 48 -10.23 -0.17 18.03
C LEU A 48 -10.44 -0.93 19.35
N VAL A 49 -9.39 -1.04 20.17
CA VAL A 49 -9.47 -1.71 21.49
C VAL A 49 -10.51 -1.02 22.40
N ARG A 50 -10.64 0.31 22.30
CA ARG A 50 -11.68 1.07 23.02
C ARG A 50 -13.04 1.08 22.34
N MET A 51 -13.22 0.34 21.24
CA MET A 51 -14.47 0.23 20.49
C MET A 51 -15.04 1.59 20.04
N VAL A 52 -14.17 2.51 19.62
CA VAL A 52 -14.59 3.86 19.16
C VAL A 52 -15.35 3.73 17.85
N GLY A 53 -16.62 4.19 17.81
CA GLY A 53 -17.53 4.01 16.68
C GLY A 53 -16.95 4.45 15.33
N LYS A 54 -16.38 5.67 15.24
CA LYS A 54 -15.75 6.15 13.99
C LYS A 54 -14.60 5.26 13.49
N SER A 55 -13.89 4.60 14.39
CA SER A 55 -12.82 3.66 14.02
C SER A 55 -13.39 2.33 13.55
N LEU A 56 -14.49 1.88 14.13
CA LEU A 56 -15.22 0.70 13.69
C LEU A 56 -15.88 0.91 12.32
N ASP A 57 -16.38 2.11 12.03
CA ASP A 57 -16.96 2.45 10.72
C ASP A 57 -15.93 2.30 9.58
N LYS A 58 -14.64 2.57 9.84
CA LYS A 58 -13.55 2.37 8.87
C LYS A 58 -13.27 0.89 8.56
N LEU A 59 -13.79 -0.04 9.35
CA LEU A 59 -13.65 -1.47 9.13
C LEU A 59 -14.68 -2.05 8.13
N ARG A 60 -15.60 -1.23 7.63
CA ARG A 60 -16.61 -1.68 6.66
C ARG A 60 -15.94 -2.13 5.37
N VAL A 61 -16.33 -3.33 4.91
CA VAL A 61 -15.82 -3.95 3.68
C VAL A 61 -17.00 -4.40 2.83
N SER A 62 -16.92 -4.15 1.52
CA SER A 62 -17.86 -4.68 0.51
C SER A 62 -17.30 -5.92 -0.17
N PRO A 63 -18.14 -6.90 -0.55
CA PRO A 63 -17.71 -8.01 -1.41
C PRO A 63 -17.09 -7.54 -2.73
N ASP A 64 -17.57 -6.43 -3.30
CA ASP A 64 -17.17 -5.93 -4.63
C ASP A 64 -15.78 -5.26 -4.64
N GLU A 65 -15.23 -4.88 -3.47
CA GLU A 65 -13.89 -4.30 -3.40
C GLU A 65 -12.77 -5.33 -3.19
N ARG A 66 -13.11 -6.62 -3.01
CA ARG A 66 -12.11 -7.66 -2.75
C ARG A 66 -11.19 -7.93 -3.95
N PRO A 67 -9.88 -8.23 -3.71
CA PRO A 67 -9.26 -8.35 -2.39
C PRO A 67 -9.00 -6.99 -1.74
N VAL A 68 -9.21 -6.91 -0.42
CA VAL A 68 -9.07 -5.69 0.38
C VAL A 68 -8.19 -5.92 1.60
N ALA A 69 -7.30 -4.96 1.88
CA ALA A 69 -6.51 -4.91 3.11
C ALA A 69 -7.07 -3.85 4.06
N ILE A 70 -7.20 -4.22 5.33
CA ILE A 70 -7.43 -3.24 6.41
C ILE A 70 -6.08 -2.89 7.03
N GLN A 71 -5.75 -1.59 7.08
CA GLN A 71 -4.50 -1.13 7.65
C GLN A 71 -4.70 -0.60 9.08
N ILE A 72 -3.86 -1.07 10.01
CA ILE A 72 -3.83 -0.61 11.39
C ILE A 72 -2.50 0.05 11.75
N TYR A 73 -2.50 0.93 12.75
CA TYR A 73 -1.29 1.54 13.29
C TYR A 73 -1.38 1.71 14.80
N GLY A 74 -0.24 1.65 15.44
CA GLY A 74 -0.09 1.83 16.89
C GLY A 74 1.38 1.76 17.28
N LYS A 75 1.66 1.79 18.58
CA LYS A 75 3.00 1.66 19.15
C LYS A 75 3.07 0.68 20.32
N ASP A 76 1.93 0.18 20.77
CA ASP A 76 1.85 -0.80 21.85
C ASP A 76 1.61 -2.18 21.26
N PRO A 77 2.48 -3.18 21.50
CA PRO A 77 2.36 -4.51 20.90
C PRO A 77 1.05 -5.23 21.25
N ILE A 78 0.60 -5.07 22.51
CA ILE A 78 -0.64 -5.73 22.97
C ILE A 78 -1.86 -5.07 22.33
N ALA A 79 -1.93 -3.73 22.32
CA ALA A 79 -3.03 -3.03 21.65
C ALA A 79 -3.05 -3.31 20.14
N MET A 80 -1.90 -3.48 19.48
CA MET A 80 -1.82 -3.84 18.06
C MET A 80 -2.31 -5.27 17.82
N ARG A 81 -1.95 -6.22 18.67
CA ARG A 81 -2.45 -7.60 18.65
C ARG A 81 -3.97 -7.65 18.80
N ASP A 82 -4.49 -7.01 19.84
CA ASP A 82 -5.92 -7.03 20.14
C ASP A 82 -6.73 -6.33 19.03
N ALA A 83 -6.23 -5.20 18.51
CA ALA A 83 -6.83 -4.52 17.36
C ALA A 83 -6.83 -5.40 16.10
N ALA A 84 -5.76 -6.15 15.85
CA ALA A 84 -5.68 -7.08 14.74
C ALA A 84 -6.77 -8.16 14.82
N GLN A 85 -6.99 -8.74 15.98
CA GLN A 85 -8.05 -9.72 16.23
C GLN A 85 -9.44 -9.11 16.00
N ILE A 86 -9.69 -7.89 16.52
CA ILE A 86 -10.94 -7.16 16.31
C ILE A 86 -11.19 -6.92 14.81
N VAL A 87 -10.15 -6.52 14.06
CA VAL A 87 -10.27 -6.29 12.61
C VAL A 87 -10.65 -7.58 11.89
N VAL A 88 -9.95 -8.68 12.15
CA VAL A 88 -10.21 -9.96 11.50
C VAL A 88 -11.62 -10.47 11.82
N GLU A 89 -12.06 -10.38 13.08
CA GLU A 89 -13.39 -10.80 13.53
C GLU A 89 -14.52 -9.96 12.90
N LYS A 90 -14.35 -8.63 12.79
CA LYS A 90 -15.43 -7.74 12.37
C LYS A 90 -15.46 -7.47 10.86
N ALA A 91 -14.30 -7.35 10.24
CA ALA A 91 -14.20 -6.96 8.83
C ALA A 91 -13.97 -8.15 7.89
N HIS A 92 -13.43 -9.27 8.39
CA HIS A 92 -13.01 -10.42 7.59
C HIS A 92 -12.20 -9.98 6.35
N PRO A 93 -11.12 -9.16 6.52
CA PRO A 93 -10.35 -8.67 5.40
C PRO A 93 -9.59 -9.82 4.72
N ASP A 94 -9.20 -9.61 3.46
CA ASP A 94 -8.33 -10.56 2.78
C ASP A 94 -6.89 -10.48 3.30
N VAL A 95 -6.47 -9.28 3.72
CA VAL A 95 -5.13 -8.99 4.27
C VAL A 95 -5.25 -8.01 5.44
N LEU A 96 -4.43 -8.20 6.45
CA LEU A 96 -4.18 -7.20 7.50
C LEU A 96 -2.85 -6.50 7.22
N ASP A 97 -2.83 -5.16 7.16
CA ASP A 97 -1.63 -4.41 6.85
C ASP A 97 -1.16 -3.55 8.02
N LEU A 98 0.15 -3.51 8.25
CA LEU A 98 0.79 -2.75 9.32
C LEU A 98 1.36 -1.44 8.80
N ASN A 99 0.94 -0.31 9.38
CA ASN A 99 1.45 1.00 9.01
C ASN A 99 2.72 1.36 9.79
N PHE A 100 3.86 1.30 9.11
CA PHE A 100 5.16 1.78 9.59
C PHE A 100 5.68 2.96 8.75
N GLY A 101 4.78 3.61 7.98
CA GLY A 101 5.17 4.63 7.01
C GLY A 101 4.51 6.01 7.16
N CYS A 102 3.45 6.17 7.98
CA CYS A 102 2.77 7.46 8.14
C CYS A 102 3.70 8.50 8.76
N PRO A 103 4.05 9.62 8.05
CA PRO A 103 5.07 10.56 8.49
C PRO A 103 4.52 11.70 9.35
N VAL A 104 3.19 11.85 9.42
CA VAL A 104 2.57 13.04 10.03
C VAL A 104 2.85 13.13 11.52
N LYS A 105 3.07 14.36 12.02
CA LYS A 105 3.47 14.62 13.41
C LYS A 105 2.53 13.99 14.46
N ARG A 106 1.22 13.98 14.18
CA ARG A 106 0.22 13.38 15.09
C ARG A 106 0.38 11.85 15.26
N VAL A 107 1.05 11.17 14.31
CA VAL A 107 1.33 9.72 14.34
C VAL A 107 2.81 9.48 14.65
N ALA A 108 3.72 9.89 13.77
CA ALA A 108 5.15 9.63 13.91
C ALA A 108 5.79 10.33 15.12
N GLY A 109 5.34 11.55 15.44
CA GLY A 109 5.80 12.27 16.63
C GLY A 109 5.36 11.66 17.97
N LYS A 110 4.41 10.71 17.93
CA LYS A 110 3.98 9.93 19.09
C LYS A 110 4.61 8.52 19.15
N GLY A 111 5.55 8.22 18.24
CA GLY A 111 6.25 6.95 18.17
C GLY A 111 5.50 5.82 17.43
N ALA A 112 4.42 6.14 16.69
CA ALA A 112 3.70 5.20 15.84
C ALA A 112 3.97 5.45 14.34
N GLY A 113 3.49 4.59 13.45
CA GLY A 113 3.75 4.74 12.01
C GLY A 113 5.25 4.83 11.70
N ALA A 114 5.68 5.83 10.93
CA ALA A 114 7.10 6.03 10.63
C ALA A 114 7.96 6.38 11.86
N GLY A 115 7.36 6.74 13.00
CA GLY A 115 8.07 6.94 14.26
C GLY A 115 8.77 5.68 14.79
N LEU A 116 8.23 4.51 14.45
CA LEU A 116 8.80 3.21 14.81
C LEU A 116 10.13 2.92 14.09
N LEU A 117 10.44 3.60 12.99
CA LEU A 117 11.74 3.47 12.31
C LEU A 117 12.93 3.94 13.17
N GLN A 118 12.68 4.64 14.27
CA GLN A 118 13.68 4.98 15.28
C GLN A 118 13.81 3.92 16.38
N ASN A 119 12.93 2.92 16.42
CA ASN A 119 12.95 1.84 17.41
C ASN A 119 12.60 0.50 16.73
N ILE A 120 13.54 -0.04 15.97
CA ILE A 120 13.37 -1.29 15.22
C ILE A 120 13.01 -2.47 16.13
N PRO A 121 13.62 -2.66 17.33
CA PRO A 121 13.19 -3.75 18.22
C PRO A 121 11.71 -3.71 18.56
N LEU A 122 11.13 -2.54 18.84
CA LEU A 122 9.70 -2.38 19.13
C LEU A 122 8.85 -2.63 17.87
N LEU A 123 9.30 -2.16 16.70
CA LEU A 123 8.62 -2.39 15.43
C LEU A 123 8.49 -3.90 15.15
N LEU A 124 9.56 -4.66 15.33
CA LEU A 124 9.58 -6.11 15.14
C LEU A 124 8.75 -6.85 16.20
N ASP A 125 8.77 -6.38 17.44
CA ASP A 125 7.94 -6.94 18.50
C ASP A 125 6.44 -6.79 18.20
N ILE A 126 6.01 -5.60 17.78
CA ILE A 126 4.65 -5.35 17.29
C ILE A 126 4.30 -6.30 16.14
N THR A 127 5.20 -6.46 15.17
CA THR A 127 4.96 -7.30 14.00
C THR A 127 4.72 -8.75 14.40
N ARG A 128 5.56 -9.33 15.27
CA ARG A 128 5.40 -10.71 15.77
C ARG A 128 4.08 -10.88 16.52
N HIS A 129 3.76 -9.96 17.44
CA HIS A 129 2.50 -10.02 18.18
C HIS A 129 1.27 -10.05 17.26
N VAL A 130 1.29 -9.30 16.17
CA VAL A 130 0.19 -9.27 15.21
C VAL A 130 0.17 -10.54 14.36
N VAL A 131 1.32 -10.95 13.80
CA VAL A 131 1.41 -12.15 12.95
C VAL A 131 0.95 -13.41 13.70
N ASP A 132 1.38 -13.56 14.96
CA ASP A 132 1.03 -14.71 15.79
C ASP A 132 -0.46 -14.74 16.21
N ALA A 133 -1.15 -13.61 16.13
CA ALA A 133 -2.52 -13.46 16.65
C ALA A 133 -3.61 -13.66 15.60
N VAL A 134 -3.30 -13.66 14.30
CA VAL A 134 -4.31 -13.70 13.23
C VAL A 134 -4.03 -14.78 12.20
N SER A 135 -5.09 -15.27 11.56
CA SER A 135 -5.00 -16.30 10.52
C SER A 135 -4.91 -15.75 9.10
N VAL A 136 -5.25 -14.48 8.90
CA VAL A 136 -5.15 -13.82 7.59
C VAL A 136 -3.71 -13.43 7.31
N PRO A 137 -3.30 -13.30 6.02
CA PRO A 137 -1.99 -12.77 5.66
C PRO A 137 -1.75 -11.40 6.30
N VAL A 138 -0.55 -11.21 6.88
CA VAL A 138 -0.12 -9.92 7.42
C VAL A 138 0.90 -9.32 6.46
N THR A 139 0.71 -8.05 6.09
CA THR A 139 1.66 -7.27 5.29
C THR A 139 2.11 -6.02 6.05
N ALA A 140 3.13 -5.34 5.56
CA ALA A 140 3.57 -4.09 6.15
C ALA A 140 3.83 -3.03 5.07
N LYS A 141 3.56 -1.76 5.43
CA LYS A 141 3.91 -0.62 4.59
C LYS A 141 4.81 0.34 5.35
N THR A 142 5.99 0.63 4.78
CA THR A 142 7.03 1.43 5.43
C THR A 142 7.66 2.46 4.50
N ARG A 143 8.70 3.13 4.97
CA ARG A 143 9.57 4.08 4.26
C ARG A 143 11.03 3.61 4.30
N LEU A 144 11.92 4.33 3.60
CA LEU A 144 13.35 4.01 3.52
C LEU A 144 14.05 4.10 4.89
N GLY A 145 13.55 4.97 5.76
CA GLY A 145 14.13 5.24 7.08
C GLY A 145 13.54 6.50 7.69
N TRP A 146 14.13 6.96 8.81
CA TRP A 146 13.70 8.18 9.49
C TRP A 146 14.12 9.43 8.70
N ASP A 147 15.38 9.50 8.31
CA ASP A 147 15.99 10.56 7.51
C ASP A 147 17.12 9.99 6.63
N SER A 148 17.90 10.84 5.96
CA SER A 148 18.99 10.43 5.07
C SER A 148 20.18 9.76 5.76
N GLU A 149 20.36 10.00 7.08
CA GLU A 149 21.44 9.42 7.86
C GLU A 149 21.02 8.10 8.53
N HIS A 150 19.70 7.87 8.62
CA HIS A 150 19.09 6.70 9.27
C HIS A 150 18.22 5.92 8.28
N LEU A 151 18.84 5.42 7.21
CA LEU A 151 18.22 4.52 6.24
C LEU A 151 18.33 3.09 6.77
N VAL A 152 17.18 2.43 6.95
CA VAL A 152 17.11 1.12 7.61
C VAL A 152 16.50 0.03 6.72
N ILE A 153 15.94 0.40 5.55
CA ILE A 153 15.05 -0.47 4.79
C ILE A 153 15.69 -1.78 4.34
N THR A 154 16.97 -1.76 3.94
CA THR A 154 17.66 -2.96 3.43
C THR A 154 17.77 -4.06 4.49
N SER A 155 18.11 -3.70 5.72
CA SER A 155 18.15 -4.65 6.84
C SER A 155 16.77 -4.91 7.45
N LEU A 156 15.89 -3.89 7.48
CA LEU A 156 14.55 -4.02 8.05
C LEU A 156 13.68 -4.97 7.24
N ALA A 157 13.83 -5.02 5.92
CA ALA A 157 13.05 -5.90 5.06
C ALA A 157 13.24 -7.39 5.43
N GLU A 158 14.48 -7.83 5.63
CA GLU A 158 14.77 -9.19 6.09
C GLU A 158 14.14 -9.46 7.46
N GLN A 159 14.34 -8.56 8.41
CA GLN A 159 13.83 -8.71 9.77
C GLN A 159 12.30 -8.77 9.83
N LEU A 160 11.60 -7.97 8.98
CA LEU A 160 10.14 -8.02 8.86
C LEU A 160 9.67 -9.34 8.25
N GLN A 161 10.35 -9.84 7.19
CA GLN A 161 10.10 -11.17 6.64
C GLN A 161 10.27 -12.26 7.71
N ASP A 162 11.35 -12.19 8.49
CA ASP A 162 11.62 -13.15 9.58
C ASP A 162 10.58 -13.09 10.70
N CYS A 163 9.85 -11.98 10.84
CA CYS A 163 8.67 -11.88 11.71
C CYS A 163 7.42 -12.53 11.12
N GLY A 164 7.44 -12.94 9.84
CA GLY A 164 6.34 -13.67 9.19
C GLY A 164 5.38 -12.78 8.39
N ILE A 165 5.74 -11.56 8.01
CA ILE A 165 4.92 -10.81 7.04
C ILE A 165 4.99 -11.47 5.65
N GLU A 166 3.94 -11.30 4.85
CA GLU A 166 3.79 -11.98 3.55
C GLU A 166 3.93 -11.05 2.33
N ALA A 167 4.05 -9.76 2.54
CA ALA A 167 4.49 -8.79 1.53
C ALA A 167 4.94 -7.49 2.21
N LEU A 168 5.82 -6.74 1.55
CA LEU A 168 6.33 -5.47 2.04
C LEU A 168 6.17 -4.37 1.00
N THR A 169 5.44 -3.31 1.36
CA THR A 169 5.36 -2.08 0.56
C THR A 169 6.36 -1.06 1.07
N ILE A 170 7.18 -0.53 0.17
CA ILE A 170 8.22 0.45 0.51
C ILE A 170 7.96 1.76 -0.25
N HIS A 171 7.75 2.84 0.50
CA HIS A 171 7.71 4.17 -0.08
C HIS A 171 9.15 4.71 -0.24
N GLY A 172 9.52 5.10 -1.46
CA GLY A 172 10.85 5.60 -1.82
C GLY A 172 11.21 6.97 -1.23
N ARG A 173 10.76 7.28 -0.03
CA ARG A 173 11.11 8.47 0.77
C ARG A 173 11.37 8.12 2.21
N THR A 174 12.17 8.93 2.88
CA THR A 174 12.31 8.88 4.34
C THR A 174 11.11 9.55 5.03
N ARG A 175 11.01 9.39 6.35
CA ARG A 175 10.00 10.12 7.14
C ARG A 175 10.24 11.63 7.09
N ALA A 176 11.50 12.07 7.16
CA ALA A 176 11.84 13.50 7.16
C ALA A 176 11.45 14.21 5.87
N GLN A 177 11.58 13.55 4.73
CA GLN A 177 11.14 14.07 3.43
C GLN A 177 9.62 14.28 3.35
N MET A 178 8.84 13.54 4.12
CA MET A 178 7.37 13.53 4.02
C MET A 178 6.91 13.25 2.57
N TYR A 179 6.60 14.32 1.83
CA TYR A 179 6.19 14.28 0.41
C TYR A 179 7.04 15.19 -0.49
N GLN A 180 8.12 15.76 0.05
CA GLN A 180 9.01 16.67 -0.67
C GLN A 180 10.05 15.91 -1.51
N GLY A 181 10.58 16.57 -2.53
CA GLY A 181 11.55 15.99 -3.45
C GLY A 181 10.96 14.86 -4.28
N GLN A 182 11.81 14.03 -4.86
CA GLN A 182 11.45 12.84 -5.63
C GLN A 182 11.59 11.57 -4.77
N ALA A 183 10.78 10.55 -5.06
CA ALA A 183 10.96 9.23 -4.47
C ALA A 183 12.22 8.58 -5.06
N ASP A 184 13.08 8.08 -4.19
CA ASP A 184 14.23 7.27 -4.57
C ASP A 184 13.87 5.78 -4.45
N HIS A 185 13.81 5.10 -5.59
CA HIS A 185 13.48 3.68 -5.64
C HIS A 185 14.71 2.77 -5.64
N SER A 186 15.94 3.31 -5.61
CA SER A 186 17.18 2.53 -5.69
C SER A 186 17.28 1.47 -4.59
N LEU A 187 16.99 1.86 -3.34
CA LEU A 187 16.98 0.94 -2.19
C LEU A 187 15.84 -0.08 -2.25
N ILE A 188 14.72 0.22 -2.92
CA ILE A 188 13.66 -0.75 -3.16
C ILE A 188 14.18 -1.85 -4.09
N GLY A 189 14.88 -1.47 -5.16
CA GLY A 189 15.55 -2.40 -6.08
C GLY A 189 16.64 -3.22 -5.38
N GLU A 190 17.39 -2.62 -4.45
CA GLU A 190 18.36 -3.35 -3.64
C GLU A 190 17.69 -4.41 -2.77
N VAL A 191 16.65 -4.06 -2.04
CA VAL A 191 15.84 -5.02 -1.25
C VAL A 191 15.32 -6.15 -2.16
N ARG A 192 14.77 -5.83 -3.33
CA ARG A 192 14.20 -6.83 -4.23
C ARG A 192 15.25 -7.80 -4.80
N ARG A 193 16.47 -7.32 -5.04
CA ARG A 193 17.59 -8.15 -5.54
C ARG A 193 18.29 -8.97 -4.44
N ASN A 194 17.98 -8.74 -3.18
CA ASN A 194 18.55 -9.48 -2.08
C ASN A 194 18.05 -10.95 -2.12
N PRO A 195 18.93 -11.95 -2.29
CA PRO A 195 18.53 -13.35 -2.43
C PRO A 195 17.90 -13.95 -1.17
N ARG A 196 17.97 -13.26 -0.04
CA ARG A 196 17.33 -13.68 1.21
C ARG A 196 15.85 -13.22 1.30
N ILE A 197 15.44 -12.31 0.43
CA ILE A 197 14.05 -11.84 0.39
C ILE A 197 13.24 -12.75 -0.52
N HIS A 198 12.21 -13.37 0.05
CA HIS A 198 11.32 -14.32 -0.64
C HIS A 198 9.88 -13.81 -0.72
N ILE A 199 9.53 -12.80 0.08
CA ILE A 199 8.21 -12.17 0.05
C ILE A 199 8.12 -11.14 -1.08
N PRO A 200 6.92 -10.89 -1.62
CA PRO A 200 6.71 -9.83 -2.61
C PRO A 200 7.12 -8.44 -2.09
N ILE A 201 7.83 -7.69 -2.93
CA ILE A 201 8.22 -6.30 -2.70
C ILE A 201 7.41 -5.38 -3.59
N ILE A 202 6.71 -4.43 -2.98
CA ILE A 202 5.79 -3.50 -3.63
C ILE A 202 6.40 -2.10 -3.61
N ALA A 203 6.64 -1.52 -4.78
CA ALA A 203 7.17 -0.17 -4.88
C ALA A 203 6.05 0.88 -4.72
N ASN A 204 6.34 1.94 -3.97
CA ASN A 204 5.45 3.08 -3.80
C ASN A 204 6.22 4.41 -3.82
N GLY A 205 5.58 5.47 -4.27
CA GLY A 205 6.12 6.83 -4.36
C GLY A 205 6.20 7.30 -5.81
N ASP A 206 5.60 8.45 -6.11
CA ASP A 206 5.62 9.17 -7.39
C ASP A 206 5.24 8.35 -8.63
N ILE A 207 4.43 7.32 -8.46
CA ILE A 207 3.89 6.51 -9.56
C ILE A 207 2.63 7.22 -10.05
N ALA A 208 2.73 7.88 -11.21
CA ALA A 208 1.70 8.76 -11.73
C ALA A 208 1.26 8.39 -13.16
N ASP A 209 1.88 7.38 -13.77
CA ASP A 209 1.56 6.92 -15.13
C ASP A 209 2.05 5.48 -15.39
N GLY A 210 1.66 4.94 -16.54
CA GLY A 210 2.04 3.59 -16.94
C GLY A 210 3.54 3.45 -17.23
N LYS A 211 4.20 4.48 -17.74
CA LYS A 211 5.63 4.45 -18.04
C LYS A 211 6.46 4.31 -16.77
N THR A 212 6.14 5.11 -15.75
CA THR A 212 6.81 5.02 -14.44
C THR A 212 6.57 3.65 -13.80
N ALA A 213 5.34 3.14 -13.86
CA ALA A 213 5.02 1.81 -13.37
C ALA A 213 5.83 0.72 -14.10
N GLN A 214 5.88 0.77 -15.43
CA GLN A 214 6.64 -0.17 -16.25
C GLN A 214 8.14 -0.14 -15.90
N GLN A 215 8.74 1.04 -15.78
CA GLN A 215 10.14 1.18 -15.40
C GLN A 215 10.45 0.50 -14.06
N LEU A 216 9.58 0.63 -13.06
CA LEU A 216 9.77 -0.03 -11.76
C LEU A 216 9.74 -1.55 -11.87
N PHE A 217 8.84 -2.10 -12.70
CA PHE A 217 8.81 -3.55 -12.97
C PHE A 217 10.06 -4.02 -13.72
N ASP A 218 10.45 -3.31 -14.77
CA ASP A 218 11.51 -3.75 -15.68
C ASP A 218 12.91 -3.53 -15.09
N ASP A 219 13.18 -2.37 -14.45
CA ASP A 219 14.50 -1.98 -13.94
C ASP A 219 14.77 -2.54 -12.53
N LEU A 220 13.76 -2.59 -11.69
CA LEU A 220 13.93 -3.02 -10.30
C LEU A 220 13.43 -4.44 -10.04
N GLY A 221 12.61 -5.00 -10.93
CA GLY A 221 12.04 -6.33 -10.80
C GLY A 221 11.05 -6.45 -9.63
N VAL A 222 10.40 -5.34 -9.23
CA VAL A 222 9.41 -5.36 -8.14
C VAL A 222 8.20 -6.22 -8.50
N ASP A 223 7.54 -6.78 -7.49
CA ASP A 223 6.43 -7.71 -7.69
C ASP A 223 5.10 -6.97 -7.92
N ALA A 224 5.00 -5.73 -7.44
CA ALA A 224 3.84 -4.85 -7.62
C ALA A 224 4.23 -3.37 -7.50
N VAL A 225 3.31 -2.51 -7.92
CA VAL A 225 3.38 -1.07 -7.68
C VAL A 225 2.15 -0.60 -6.91
N MET A 226 2.32 0.42 -6.05
CA MET A 226 1.23 0.97 -5.25
C MET A 226 1.09 2.46 -5.53
N VAL A 227 -0.11 2.87 -5.98
CA VAL A 227 -0.42 4.25 -6.36
C VAL A 227 -1.15 4.95 -5.21
N GLY A 228 -0.70 6.16 -4.87
CA GLY A 228 -1.31 7.00 -3.84
C GLY A 228 -1.84 8.30 -4.43
N ARG A 229 -1.19 9.43 -4.15
CA ARG A 229 -1.64 10.80 -4.50
C ARG A 229 -2.06 11.02 -5.95
N ALA A 230 -1.49 10.27 -6.88
CA ALA A 230 -1.88 10.33 -8.29
C ALA A 230 -3.33 9.91 -8.56
N THR A 231 -4.01 9.26 -7.60
CA THR A 231 -5.43 8.93 -7.68
C THR A 231 -6.35 10.10 -7.37
N PHE A 232 -5.83 11.20 -6.79
CA PHE A 232 -6.64 12.38 -6.44
C PHE A 232 -7.17 13.06 -7.70
N GLY A 233 -8.49 13.09 -7.84
CA GLY A 233 -9.15 13.60 -9.05
C GLY A 233 -8.91 12.76 -10.31
N CYS A 234 -8.20 11.62 -10.19
CA CYS A 234 -7.84 10.74 -11.29
C CYS A 234 -7.96 9.24 -10.91
N PRO A 235 -9.12 8.75 -10.43
CA PRO A 235 -9.26 7.34 -10.02
C PRO A 235 -9.08 6.37 -11.18
N TRP A 236 -9.25 6.80 -12.44
CA TRP A 236 -9.02 6.00 -13.64
C TRP A 236 -7.54 5.75 -13.95
N ILE A 237 -6.60 6.30 -13.19
CA ILE A 237 -5.16 6.03 -13.33
C ILE A 237 -4.84 4.54 -13.31
N PHE A 238 -5.61 3.72 -12.58
CA PHE A 238 -5.44 2.27 -12.57
C PHE A 238 -5.67 1.67 -13.95
N LYS A 239 -6.72 2.12 -14.65
CA LYS A 239 -6.98 1.69 -16.01
C LYS A 239 -5.88 2.16 -16.96
N GLU A 240 -5.46 3.42 -16.87
CA GLU A 240 -4.40 3.97 -17.73
C GLU A 240 -3.08 3.21 -17.54
N ILE A 241 -2.69 2.90 -16.31
CA ILE A 241 -1.50 2.09 -16.01
C ILE A 241 -1.66 0.67 -16.56
N ARG A 242 -2.82 0.04 -16.37
CA ARG A 242 -3.10 -1.30 -16.88
C ARG A 242 -3.00 -1.35 -18.39
N ASP A 243 -3.69 -0.46 -19.09
CA ASP A 243 -3.70 -0.41 -20.56
C ASP A 243 -2.27 -0.25 -21.10
N HIS A 244 -1.42 0.54 -20.42
CA HIS A 244 -0.01 0.70 -20.77
C HIS A 244 0.78 -0.61 -20.55
N LEU A 245 0.66 -1.24 -19.39
CA LEU A 245 1.38 -2.47 -19.04
C LEU A 245 0.98 -3.66 -19.90
N ASP A 246 -0.27 -3.71 -20.36
CA ASP A 246 -0.82 -4.77 -21.19
C ASP A 246 -0.57 -4.52 -22.71
N GLY A 247 0.07 -3.39 -23.06
CA GLY A 247 0.34 -3.00 -24.45
C GLY A 247 -0.91 -2.60 -25.22
N THR A 248 -2.00 -2.31 -24.50
CA THR A 248 -3.28 -1.86 -25.08
C THR A 248 -3.43 -0.34 -25.06
N SER A 249 -2.48 0.36 -24.40
CA SER A 249 -2.42 1.82 -24.48
C SER A 249 -1.89 2.25 -25.84
N LEU A 250 -2.67 3.04 -26.52
CA LEU A 250 -2.19 3.73 -27.72
C LEU A 250 -1.16 4.77 -27.32
N ASP A 251 0.05 4.60 -27.79
CA ASP A 251 1.01 5.71 -27.82
C ASP A 251 0.38 6.83 -28.67
N VAL A 252 0.06 7.96 -28.02
CA VAL A 252 -0.60 9.11 -28.67
C VAL A 252 0.19 9.61 -29.88
N SER A 253 1.49 9.29 -29.96
CA SER A 253 2.35 9.59 -31.11
C SER A 253 2.09 8.70 -32.33
N GLN A 254 1.45 7.52 -32.15
CA GLN A 254 1.08 6.57 -33.22
C GLN A 254 -0.41 6.52 -33.52
N ALA A 255 -1.25 7.23 -32.76
CA ALA A 255 -2.71 7.18 -32.81
C ALA A 255 -3.36 7.85 -34.04
N ILE A 256 -2.62 8.07 -35.13
CA ILE A 256 -3.21 8.58 -36.37
C ILE A 256 -3.96 7.49 -37.19
N SER A 257 -3.95 6.24 -36.75
CA SER A 257 -4.54 5.14 -37.58
C SER A 257 -5.30 4.02 -36.87
N THR A 258 -5.66 4.08 -35.55
CA THR A 258 -6.51 3.05 -34.95
C THR A 258 -7.55 3.60 -33.98
N ASP A 259 -8.75 3.02 -33.98
CA ASP A 259 -9.99 3.49 -33.30
C ASP A 259 -10.00 3.38 -31.75
N ALA A 260 -8.89 3.18 -31.08
CA ALA A 260 -8.84 3.15 -29.63
C ALA A 260 -8.41 4.53 -29.07
N ALA A 261 -9.38 5.40 -28.83
CA ALA A 261 -9.17 6.72 -28.27
C ALA A 261 -8.73 6.66 -26.79
N PRO A 262 -7.87 7.60 -26.31
CA PRO A 262 -7.64 7.80 -24.88
C PRO A 262 -8.99 7.97 -24.18
N LEU A 263 -9.09 7.57 -22.91
CA LEU A 263 -10.32 7.68 -22.13
C LEU A 263 -10.93 9.06 -22.32
N SER A 264 -12.12 9.11 -22.97
CA SER A 264 -12.71 10.39 -23.34
C SER A 264 -13.07 11.20 -22.11
N ASP A 265 -13.02 12.54 -22.22
CA ASP A 265 -13.45 13.41 -21.13
C ASP A 265 -14.90 13.14 -20.72
N ALA A 266 -15.76 12.72 -21.67
CA ALA A 266 -17.12 12.29 -21.38
C ALA A 266 -17.17 11.04 -20.47
N TRP A 267 -16.28 10.06 -20.69
CA TRP A 267 -16.17 8.88 -19.84
C TRP A 267 -15.62 9.24 -18.45
N LYS A 268 -14.58 10.07 -18.38
CA LYS A 268 -13.99 10.57 -17.13
C LYS A 268 -15.03 11.33 -16.28
N LEU A 269 -15.84 12.17 -16.94
CA LEU A 269 -16.95 12.88 -16.28
C LEU A 269 -18.06 11.93 -15.81
N ALA A 270 -18.35 10.85 -16.54
CA ALA A 270 -19.32 9.84 -16.12
C ALA A 270 -18.84 9.09 -14.87
N VAL A 271 -17.55 8.76 -14.78
CA VAL A 271 -16.95 8.13 -13.61
C VAL A 271 -17.03 9.03 -12.37
N LEU A 272 -16.79 10.34 -12.52
CA LEU A 272 -16.87 11.30 -11.41
C LEU A 272 -18.29 11.58 -10.90
N LYS A 273 -19.32 11.14 -11.63
CA LYS A 273 -20.74 11.30 -11.27
C LYS A 273 -21.34 10.08 -10.57
N GLN A 274 -20.60 8.98 -10.49
CA GLN A 274 -20.98 7.78 -9.73
C GLN A 274 -20.58 7.92 -8.26
#